data_195683812d5d86a10fe1633e2bf0be0e
#
_entry.id   195683812d5d86a10fe1633e2bf0be0e
#
_cell.length_a   1.000
_cell.length_b   1.000
_cell.length_c   1.000
_cell.angle_alpha   90.00
_cell.angle_beta   90.00
_cell.angle_gamma   90.00
#
_symmetry.space_group_name_H-M   'P 1'
#
loop_
_entity.id
_entity.type
_entity.pdbx_description
1 polymer ?
#
loop_
_entity_poly.entity_id
_entity_poly.type
_entity_poly.pdbx_seq_one_letter_code
_entity_poly.pdbx_strand_id
1 'polypeptide(L)'
;MSNLPIFSHPSFGTVRIVERNDEPWFVAKDVAKALGYASTNMTTIFQAVPEEWKGSNPITTLGGEQEMLIISEQGLYFFLGRSDKPVALPFQKWLAGDVIPSIRKHGLYATEEVVDRILDDPDFGITLLQRYKFEREQRQLAESQRDEAIRTKAWISDRKTASAMATASVAVRKAAFVV
;
A
#
# COMPACT_ATOMS: atom_id res chain seq x y z
N MET A 1 -5.91 19.42 -15.63
CA MET A 1 -6.82 18.63 -14.77
C MET A 1 -6.26 17.20 -14.81
N SER A 2 -5.58 16.78 -13.76
CA SER A 2 -5.10 15.39 -13.66
C SER A 2 -6.30 14.47 -13.54
N ASN A 3 -6.55 13.70 -14.59
CA ASN A 3 -7.61 12.70 -14.64
C ASN A 3 -7.14 11.49 -13.83
N LEU A 4 -7.41 11.50 -12.51
CA LEU A 4 -7.08 10.35 -11.66
C LEU A 4 -7.87 9.12 -12.15
N PRO A 5 -7.26 7.93 -12.20
CA PRO A 5 -7.98 6.69 -12.44
C PRO A 5 -9.14 6.56 -11.45
N ILE A 6 -10.28 6.13 -11.94
CA ILE A 6 -11.51 6.04 -11.17
C ILE A 6 -11.95 4.57 -11.15
N PHE A 7 -12.04 4.00 -9.96
CA PHE A 7 -12.75 2.74 -9.76
C PHE A 7 -14.23 3.04 -9.53
N SER A 8 -15.09 2.49 -10.38
CA SER A 8 -16.54 2.64 -10.25
C SER A 8 -17.19 1.27 -10.06
N HIS A 9 -17.99 1.14 -9.01
CA HIS A 9 -18.74 -0.08 -8.73
C HIS A 9 -20.21 0.26 -8.44
N PRO A 10 -21.20 -0.49 -8.97
CA PRO A 10 -22.62 -0.18 -8.78
C PRO A 10 -23.06 -0.05 -7.32
N SER A 11 -22.47 -0.86 -6.41
CA SER A 11 -22.82 -0.88 -4.99
C SER A 11 -22.00 0.09 -4.13
N PHE A 12 -20.79 0.48 -4.58
CA PHE A 12 -19.85 1.28 -3.79
C PHE A 12 -19.66 2.70 -4.32
N GLY A 13 -20.22 3.00 -5.50
CA GLY A 13 -20.01 4.29 -6.16
C GLY A 13 -18.60 4.42 -6.71
N THR A 14 -18.07 5.64 -6.66
CA THR A 14 -16.82 6.03 -7.30
C THR A 14 -15.74 6.29 -6.26
N VAL A 15 -14.59 5.64 -6.42
CA VAL A 15 -13.39 5.83 -5.59
C VAL A 15 -12.25 6.29 -6.49
N ARG A 16 -11.66 7.45 -6.18
CA ARG A 16 -10.47 7.94 -6.89
C ARG A 16 -9.25 7.14 -6.48
N ILE A 17 -8.40 6.83 -7.47
CA ILE A 17 -7.17 6.10 -7.29
C ILE A 17 -5.99 7.02 -7.62
N VAL A 18 -4.95 6.96 -6.82
CA VAL A 18 -3.65 7.58 -7.05
C VAL A 18 -2.64 6.46 -7.28
N GLU A 19 -1.90 6.50 -8.36
CA GLU A 19 -0.80 5.58 -8.58
C GLU A 19 0.46 6.09 -7.87
N ARG A 20 1.08 5.24 -7.05
CA ARG A 20 2.30 5.54 -6.32
C ARG A 20 3.21 4.32 -6.33
N ASN A 21 4.38 4.45 -6.96
CA ASN A 21 5.35 3.35 -7.15
C ASN A 21 4.73 2.11 -7.84
N ASP A 22 3.96 2.34 -8.91
CA ASP A 22 3.23 1.31 -9.66
C ASP A 22 2.17 0.53 -8.82
N GLU A 23 1.79 1.06 -7.65
CA GLU A 23 0.74 0.50 -6.81
C GLU A 23 -0.46 1.44 -6.68
N PRO A 24 -1.69 0.90 -6.66
CA PRO A 24 -2.89 1.70 -6.49
C PRO A 24 -3.06 2.15 -5.03
N TRP A 25 -3.29 3.45 -4.85
CA TRP A 25 -3.65 4.06 -3.58
C TRP A 25 -5.03 4.70 -3.68
N PHE A 26 -5.86 4.49 -2.70
CA PHE A 26 -7.26 4.86 -2.69
C PHE A 26 -7.49 6.09 -1.82
N VAL A 27 -8.30 7.04 -2.31
CA VAL A 27 -8.67 8.23 -1.53
C VAL A 27 -9.55 7.81 -0.37
N ALA A 28 -9.07 7.94 0.86
CA ALA A 28 -9.73 7.48 2.07
C ALA A 28 -11.14 8.06 2.25
N LYS A 29 -11.34 9.34 1.89
CA LYS A 29 -12.65 9.99 1.93
C LYS A 29 -13.67 9.31 1.02
N ASP A 30 -13.25 8.87 -0.16
CA ASP A 30 -14.16 8.22 -1.12
C ASP A 30 -14.50 6.81 -0.63
N VAL A 31 -13.53 6.08 -0.08
CA VAL A 31 -13.73 4.77 0.56
C VAL A 31 -14.69 4.86 1.74
N ALA A 32 -14.49 5.83 2.64
CA ALA A 32 -15.38 6.05 3.78
C ALA A 32 -16.81 6.36 3.33
N LYS A 33 -16.96 7.22 2.31
CA LYS A 33 -18.26 7.54 1.73
C LYS A 33 -18.93 6.32 1.10
N ALA A 34 -18.18 5.53 0.33
CA ALA A 34 -18.67 4.30 -0.31
C ALA A 34 -19.21 3.28 0.72
N LEU A 35 -18.62 3.23 1.90
CA LEU A 35 -19.05 2.37 3.00
C LEU A 35 -20.13 2.99 3.89
N GLY A 36 -20.54 4.24 3.64
CA GLY A 36 -21.60 4.90 4.39
C GLY A 36 -21.15 5.50 5.73
N TYR A 37 -19.88 5.85 5.88
CA TYR A 37 -19.42 6.62 7.02
C TYR A 37 -19.87 8.07 6.89
N ALA A 38 -20.60 8.58 7.87
CA ALA A 38 -21.12 9.95 7.90
C ALA A 38 -20.07 10.98 8.39
N SER A 39 -19.06 10.55 9.15
CA SER A 39 -18.04 11.43 9.69
C SER A 39 -17.10 11.93 8.58
N THR A 40 -16.68 13.19 8.71
CA THR A 40 -15.66 13.81 7.84
C THR A 40 -14.25 13.70 8.39
N ASN A 41 -14.11 13.18 9.63
CA ASN A 41 -12.79 13.01 10.25
C ASN A 41 -12.15 11.70 9.81
N MET A 42 -11.37 11.75 8.72
CA MET A 42 -10.69 10.59 8.15
C MET A 42 -9.65 10.00 9.10
N THR A 43 -8.98 10.81 9.91
CA THR A 43 -8.00 10.34 10.88
C THR A 43 -8.62 9.39 11.89
N THR A 44 -9.81 9.71 12.39
CA THR A 44 -10.54 8.84 13.33
C THR A 44 -11.07 7.57 12.66
N ILE A 45 -11.62 7.68 11.45
CA ILE A 45 -12.17 6.53 10.71
C ILE A 45 -11.05 5.52 10.41
N PHE A 46 -9.89 5.99 9.97
CA PHE A 46 -8.76 5.16 9.55
C PHE A 46 -7.67 5.00 10.63
N GLN A 47 -7.96 5.33 11.90
CA GLN A 47 -6.99 5.24 12.99
C GLN A 47 -6.41 3.83 13.19
N ALA A 48 -7.21 2.79 12.93
CA ALA A 48 -6.79 1.41 13.08
C ALA A 48 -5.94 0.88 11.93
N VAL A 49 -5.90 1.59 10.79
CA VAL A 49 -5.05 1.22 9.65
C VAL A 49 -3.60 1.56 10.01
N PRO A 50 -2.65 0.63 9.84
CA PRO A 50 -1.22 0.88 10.05
C PRO A 50 -0.70 2.10 9.29
N GLU A 51 0.28 2.81 9.88
CA GLU A 51 0.81 4.05 9.28
C GLU A 51 1.53 3.79 7.95
N GLU A 52 2.18 2.63 7.79
CA GLU A 52 2.84 2.22 6.54
C GLU A 52 1.86 2.03 5.37
N TRP A 53 0.57 1.86 5.65
CA TRP A 53 -0.50 1.72 4.65
C TRP A 53 -1.31 3.00 4.46
N LYS A 54 -0.87 4.09 5.09
CA LYS A 54 -1.46 5.43 4.96
C LYS A 54 -0.46 6.40 4.31
N GLY A 55 -0.97 7.37 3.63
CA GLY A 55 -0.18 8.43 3.02
C GLY A 55 -1.03 9.68 2.81
N SER A 56 -0.37 10.73 2.34
CA SER A 56 -1.01 11.97 1.92
C SER A 56 -0.67 12.24 0.46
N ASN A 57 -1.62 12.79 -0.28
CA ASN A 57 -1.42 13.19 -1.67
C ASN A 57 -2.22 14.45 -1.99
N PRO A 58 -1.62 15.43 -2.67
CA PRO A 58 -2.34 16.59 -3.17
C PRO A 58 -3.30 16.18 -4.29
N ILE A 59 -4.57 16.48 -4.13
CA ILE A 59 -5.63 16.15 -5.09
C ILE A 59 -6.38 17.41 -5.47
N THR A 60 -6.48 17.65 -6.77
CA THR A 60 -7.26 18.77 -7.31
C THR A 60 -8.75 18.51 -7.11
N THR A 61 -9.42 19.42 -6.41
CA THR A 61 -10.87 19.41 -6.17
C THR A 61 -11.50 20.68 -6.76
N LEU A 62 -12.83 20.76 -6.74
CA LEU A 62 -13.53 21.98 -7.15
C LEU A 62 -13.14 23.21 -6.29
N GLY A 63 -12.66 23.00 -5.07
CA GLY A 63 -12.17 24.04 -4.16
C GLY A 63 -10.67 24.30 -4.25
N GLY A 64 -9.98 23.77 -5.27
CA GLY A 64 -8.53 23.84 -5.42
C GLY A 64 -7.81 22.55 -5.03
N GLU A 65 -6.50 22.64 -4.93
CA GLU A 65 -5.65 21.53 -4.50
C GLU A 65 -5.74 21.32 -2.99
N GLN A 66 -5.98 20.09 -2.55
CA GLN A 66 -6.13 19.72 -1.14
C GLN A 66 -5.31 18.48 -0.84
N GLU A 67 -4.57 18.52 0.28
CA GLU A 67 -3.93 17.33 0.84
C GLU A 67 -5.00 16.38 1.36
N MET A 68 -5.04 15.18 0.78
CA MET A 68 -6.02 14.16 1.14
C MET A 68 -5.32 12.88 1.61
N LEU A 69 -5.89 12.28 2.66
CA LEU A 69 -5.48 10.95 3.12
C LEU A 69 -5.75 9.93 2.02
N ILE A 70 -4.73 9.14 1.70
CA ILE A 70 -4.81 7.99 0.82
C ILE A 70 -4.41 6.73 1.59
N ILE A 71 -4.94 5.58 1.19
CA ILE A 71 -4.62 4.28 1.76
C ILE A 71 -4.18 3.33 0.65
N SER A 72 -3.19 2.48 0.95
CA SER A 72 -2.74 1.44 0.02
C SER A 72 -3.80 0.36 -0.16
N GLU A 73 -3.59 -0.56 -1.09
CA GLU A 73 -4.48 -1.72 -1.30
C GLU A 73 -4.56 -2.59 -0.04
N GLN A 74 -3.45 -2.82 0.64
CA GLN A 74 -3.40 -3.54 1.92
C GLN A 74 -4.21 -2.81 3.00
N GLY A 75 -4.08 -1.48 3.07
CA GLY A 75 -4.85 -0.63 3.97
C GLY A 75 -6.35 -0.69 3.70
N LEU A 76 -6.76 -0.73 2.42
CA LEU A 76 -8.15 -0.89 2.02
C LEU A 76 -8.71 -2.24 2.48
N TYR A 77 -8.02 -3.35 2.21
CA TYR A 77 -8.47 -4.69 2.60
C TYR A 77 -8.53 -4.86 4.12
N PHE A 78 -7.55 -4.33 4.83
CA PHE A 78 -7.55 -4.30 6.30
C PHE A 78 -8.75 -3.52 6.83
N PHE A 79 -9.05 -2.35 6.27
CA PHE A 79 -10.17 -1.51 6.67
C PHE A 79 -11.50 -2.19 6.38
N LEU A 80 -11.69 -2.79 5.18
CA LEU A 80 -12.88 -3.55 4.82
C LEU A 80 -13.10 -4.74 5.77
N GLY A 81 -12.04 -5.48 6.08
CA GLY A 81 -12.10 -6.64 6.97
C GLY A 81 -12.52 -6.31 8.40
N ARG A 82 -12.33 -5.07 8.85
CA ARG A 82 -12.69 -4.60 10.20
C ARG A 82 -13.93 -3.71 10.24
N SER A 83 -14.47 -3.34 9.10
CA SER A 83 -15.63 -2.44 9.02
C SER A 83 -16.88 -3.09 9.61
N ASP A 84 -17.60 -2.34 10.44
CA ASP A 84 -18.92 -2.69 10.99
C ASP A 84 -20.07 -2.36 10.02
N LYS A 85 -19.75 -1.78 8.86
CA LYS A 85 -20.75 -1.38 7.88
C LYS A 85 -21.32 -2.56 7.11
N PRO A 86 -22.65 -2.65 6.98
CA PRO A 86 -23.29 -3.76 6.24
C PRO A 86 -22.77 -3.91 4.82
N VAL A 87 -22.35 -2.81 4.19
CA VAL A 87 -21.79 -2.78 2.83
C VAL A 87 -20.45 -3.54 2.73
N ALA A 88 -19.68 -3.65 3.81
CA ALA A 88 -18.43 -4.40 3.84
C ALA A 88 -18.64 -5.92 4.06
N LEU A 89 -19.80 -6.35 4.55
CA LEU A 89 -20.07 -7.73 4.92
C LEU A 89 -19.93 -8.73 3.74
N PRO A 90 -20.36 -8.44 2.50
CA PRO A 90 -20.13 -9.34 1.36
C PRO A 90 -18.65 -9.62 1.14
N PHE A 91 -17.79 -8.59 1.21
CA PHE A 91 -16.34 -8.75 1.09
C PHE A 91 -15.78 -9.62 2.24
N GLN A 92 -16.19 -9.38 3.47
CA GLN A 92 -15.76 -10.16 4.64
C GLN A 92 -16.15 -11.63 4.53
N LYS A 93 -17.38 -11.91 4.08
CA LYS A 93 -17.87 -13.28 3.86
C LYS A 93 -17.09 -13.99 2.75
N TRP A 94 -16.87 -13.33 1.62
CA TRP A 94 -16.09 -13.86 0.52
C TRP A 94 -14.65 -14.16 0.94
N LEU A 95 -13.99 -13.21 1.63
CA LEU A 95 -12.62 -13.39 2.10
C LEU A 95 -12.50 -14.57 3.07
N ALA A 96 -13.41 -14.64 4.05
CA ALA A 96 -13.38 -15.66 5.12
C ALA A 96 -13.95 -17.01 4.69
N GLY A 97 -14.94 -17.03 3.78
CA GLY A 97 -15.64 -18.23 3.34
C GLY A 97 -14.96 -18.92 2.16
N ASP A 98 -14.42 -18.14 1.23
CA ASP A 98 -13.93 -18.66 -0.04
C ASP A 98 -12.40 -18.52 -0.18
N VAL A 99 -11.86 -17.27 -0.07
CA VAL A 99 -10.46 -17.00 -0.37
C VAL A 99 -9.52 -17.67 0.61
N ILE A 100 -9.65 -17.37 1.90
CA ILE A 100 -8.74 -17.90 2.94
C ILE A 100 -8.83 -19.43 3.04
N PRO A 101 -10.03 -20.06 3.05
CA PRO A 101 -10.13 -21.50 3.07
C PRO A 101 -9.52 -22.18 1.83
N SER A 102 -9.67 -21.58 0.64
CA SER A 102 -9.06 -22.09 -0.58
C SER A 102 -7.55 -22.08 -0.51
N ILE A 103 -6.96 -20.96 -0.09
CA ILE A 103 -5.51 -20.83 0.08
C ILE A 103 -5.01 -21.86 1.11
N ARG A 104 -5.71 -22.02 2.25
CA ARG A 104 -5.32 -22.99 3.29
C ARG A 104 -5.38 -24.44 2.81
N LYS A 105 -6.40 -24.79 2.00
CA LYS A 105 -6.62 -26.18 1.53
C LYS A 105 -5.74 -26.53 0.32
N HIS A 106 -5.59 -25.59 -0.61
CA HIS A 106 -5.04 -25.83 -1.95
C HIS A 106 -3.74 -25.07 -2.22
N GLY A 107 -3.33 -24.15 -1.33
CA GLY A 107 -2.15 -23.30 -1.52
C GLY A 107 -2.37 -22.11 -2.46
N LEU A 108 -3.57 -22.00 -3.06
CA LEU A 108 -3.91 -20.91 -3.97
C LEU A 108 -5.43 -20.64 -3.92
N TYR A 109 -5.80 -19.47 -4.41
CA TYR A 109 -7.17 -19.10 -4.75
C TYR A 109 -7.23 -18.72 -6.22
N ALA A 110 -8.17 -19.31 -6.96
CA ALA A 110 -8.50 -18.92 -8.31
C ALA A 110 -10.04 -18.87 -8.46
N THR A 111 -10.53 -17.94 -9.28
CA THR A 111 -11.97 -17.90 -9.61
C THR A 111 -12.34 -19.09 -10.47
N GLU A 112 -13.63 -19.49 -10.45
CA GLU A 112 -14.12 -20.59 -11.28
C GLU A 112 -13.79 -20.37 -12.76
N GLU A 113 -13.95 -19.16 -13.27
CA GLU A 113 -13.62 -18.79 -14.66
C GLU A 113 -12.15 -19.06 -15.01
N VAL A 114 -11.23 -18.80 -14.09
CA VAL A 114 -9.79 -19.05 -14.28
C VAL A 114 -9.51 -20.56 -14.24
N VAL A 115 -10.16 -21.29 -13.34
CA VAL A 115 -10.03 -22.75 -13.23
C VAL A 115 -10.55 -23.41 -14.52
N ASP A 116 -11.76 -23.07 -14.96
CA ASP A 116 -12.37 -23.62 -16.18
C ASP A 116 -11.49 -23.32 -17.40
N ARG A 117 -10.98 -22.09 -17.51
CA ARG A 117 -10.09 -21.73 -18.61
C ARG A 117 -8.77 -22.51 -18.61
N ILE A 118 -8.22 -22.83 -17.44
CA ILE A 118 -7.00 -23.66 -17.32
C ILE A 118 -7.33 -25.12 -17.72
N LEU A 119 -8.52 -25.61 -17.38
CA LEU A 119 -8.95 -26.96 -17.74
C LEU A 119 -9.19 -27.09 -19.24
N ASP A 120 -9.75 -26.07 -19.87
CA ASP A 120 -10.04 -26.04 -21.33
C ASP A 120 -8.75 -25.78 -22.14
N ASP A 121 -7.81 -24.96 -21.61
CA ASP A 121 -6.56 -24.59 -22.24
C ASP A 121 -5.40 -24.66 -21.23
N PRO A 122 -4.73 -25.82 -21.11
CA PRO A 122 -3.58 -25.96 -20.19
C PRO A 122 -2.42 -25.02 -20.48
N ASP A 123 -2.21 -24.58 -21.74
CA ASP A 123 -1.15 -23.64 -22.10
C ASP A 123 -1.41 -22.25 -21.50
N PHE A 124 -2.66 -21.87 -21.32
CA PHE A 124 -3.03 -20.68 -20.55
C PHE A 124 -2.53 -20.78 -19.10
N GLY A 125 -2.71 -21.95 -18.47
CA GLY A 125 -2.21 -22.19 -17.12
C GLY A 125 -0.69 -22.06 -17.00
N ILE A 126 0.04 -22.63 -17.97
CA ILE A 126 1.51 -22.50 -18.04
C ILE A 126 1.93 -21.03 -18.18
N THR A 127 1.27 -20.30 -19.08
CA THR A 127 1.53 -18.87 -19.30
C THR A 127 1.28 -18.04 -18.04
N LEU A 128 0.20 -18.33 -17.31
CA LEU A 128 -0.14 -17.66 -16.05
C LEU A 128 0.95 -17.89 -14.98
N LEU A 129 1.43 -19.12 -14.82
CA LEU A 129 2.48 -19.47 -13.88
C LEU A 129 3.82 -18.85 -14.27
N GLN A 130 4.17 -18.77 -15.54
CA GLN A 130 5.37 -18.08 -16.02
C GLN A 130 5.33 -16.60 -15.71
N ARG A 131 4.18 -15.94 -15.94
CA ARG A 131 3.97 -14.53 -15.57
C ARG A 131 4.12 -14.31 -14.06
N TYR A 132 3.50 -15.16 -13.26
CA TYR A 132 3.61 -15.09 -11.80
C TYR A 132 5.06 -15.28 -11.31
N LYS A 133 5.80 -16.23 -11.92
CA LYS A 133 7.22 -16.43 -11.64
C LYS A 133 8.03 -15.17 -11.93
N PHE A 134 7.83 -14.57 -13.11
CA PHE A 134 8.49 -13.32 -13.51
C PHE A 134 8.20 -12.17 -12.53
N GLU A 135 6.93 -11.95 -12.18
CA GLU A 135 6.54 -10.92 -11.22
C GLU A 135 7.18 -11.15 -9.85
N ARG A 136 7.23 -12.39 -9.38
CA ARG A 136 7.89 -12.75 -8.12
C ARG A 136 9.39 -12.43 -8.14
N GLU A 137 10.07 -12.78 -9.22
CA GLU A 137 11.50 -12.47 -9.40
C GLU A 137 11.74 -10.94 -9.41
N GLN A 138 10.90 -10.17 -10.08
CA GLN A 138 10.98 -8.70 -10.10
C GLN A 138 10.76 -8.09 -8.71
N ARG A 139 9.77 -8.58 -7.96
CA ARG A 139 9.53 -8.14 -6.57
C ARG A 139 10.73 -8.43 -5.67
N GLN A 140 11.29 -9.63 -5.73
CA GLN A 140 12.47 -10.00 -4.93
C GLN A 140 13.68 -9.13 -5.27
N LEU A 141 13.88 -8.82 -6.56
CA LEU A 141 14.95 -7.92 -6.99
C LEU A 141 14.74 -6.50 -6.44
N ALA A 142 13.52 -5.98 -6.54
CA ALA A 142 13.18 -4.65 -6.03
C ALA A 142 13.33 -4.55 -4.50
N GLU A 143 12.91 -5.58 -3.76
CA GLU A 143 13.10 -5.66 -2.30
C GLU A 143 14.60 -5.68 -1.94
N SER A 144 15.41 -6.49 -2.63
CA SER A 144 16.85 -6.55 -2.42
C SER A 144 17.53 -5.21 -2.66
N GLN A 145 17.17 -4.53 -3.75
CA GLN A 145 17.69 -3.19 -4.09
C GLN A 145 17.28 -2.14 -3.04
N ARG A 146 16.04 -2.21 -2.57
CA ARG A 146 15.54 -1.33 -1.52
C ARG A 146 16.31 -1.53 -0.21
N ASP A 147 16.52 -2.77 0.20
CA ASP A 147 17.26 -3.09 1.43
C ASP A 147 18.72 -2.65 1.34
N GLU A 148 19.35 -2.81 0.19
CA GLU A 148 20.71 -2.32 -0.05
C GLU A 148 20.78 -0.78 0.00
N ALA A 149 19.80 -0.10 -0.59
CA ALA A 149 19.72 1.37 -0.54
C ALA A 149 19.51 1.88 0.90
N ILE A 150 18.69 1.19 1.71
CA ILE A 150 18.48 1.52 3.12
C ILE A 150 19.77 1.32 3.91
N ARG A 151 20.47 0.20 3.75
CA ARG A 151 21.77 -0.08 4.41
C ARG A 151 22.82 0.96 4.05
N THR A 152 22.92 1.31 2.78
CA THR A 152 23.86 2.33 2.28
C THR A 152 23.55 3.69 2.87
N LYS A 153 22.28 4.08 2.92
CA LYS A 153 21.84 5.34 3.51
C LYS A 153 22.14 5.40 5.02
N ALA A 154 21.89 4.33 5.75
CA ALA A 154 22.21 4.22 7.18
C ALA A 154 23.72 4.36 7.39
N TRP A 155 24.54 3.64 6.64
CA TRP A 155 26.01 3.73 6.73
C TRP A 155 26.54 5.14 6.43
N ILE A 156 26.01 5.85 5.43
CA ILE A 156 26.39 7.23 5.13
C ILE A 156 26.00 8.17 6.29
N SER A 157 24.82 7.96 6.88
CA SER A 157 24.36 8.76 8.03
C SER A 157 25.29 8.60 9.23
N ASP A 158 25.62 7.35 9.59
CA ASP A 158 26.50 7.03 10.73
C ASP A 158 27.91 7.62 10.53
N ARG A 159 28.40 7.60 9.31
CA ARG A 159 29.72 8.16 8.98
C ARG A 159 29.74 9.69 9.04
N LYS A 160 28.64 10.35 8.65
CA LYS A 160 28.49 11.81 8.81
C LYS A 160 28.45 12.23 10.28
N THR A 161 27.71 11.49 11.12
CA THR A 161 27.64 11.76 12.56
C THR A 161 28.98 11.53 13.24
N ALA A 162 29.68 10.44 12.93
CA ALA A 162 31.02 10.17 13.45
C ALA A 162 32.05 11.27 13.06
N SER A 163 32.02 11.74 11.82
CA SER A 163 32.86 12.81 11.33
C SER A 163 32.58 14.14 12.06
N ALA A 164 31.30 14.47 12.26
CA ALA A 164 30.88 15.67 12.99
C ALA A 164 31.33 15.63 14.46
N MET A 165 31.23 14.48 15.13
CA MET A 165 31.71 14.32 16.52
C MET A 165 33.22 14.43 16.61
N ALA A 166 33.99 13.89 15.68
CA ALA A 166 35.44 14.01 15.62
C ALA A 166 35.87 15.48 15.47
N THR A 167 35.19 16.22 14.58
CA THR A 167 35.47 17.64 14.35
C THR A 167 35.17 18.49 15.61
N ALA A 168 34.03 18.21 16.28
CA ALA A 168 33.67 18.89 17.52
C ALA A 168 34.67 18.59 18.64
N SER A 169 35.15 17.36 18.78
CA SER A 169 36.16 16.98 19.76
C SER A 169 37.49 17.69 19.54
N VAL A 170 37.92 17.89 18.30
CA VAL A 170 39.12 18.64 17.94
C VAL A 170 38.95 20.13 18.29
N ALA A 171 37.78 20.71 18.03
CA ALA A 171 37.48 22.09 18.34
C ALA A 171 37.52 22.36 19.87
N VAL A 172 36.95 21.47 20.67
CA VAL A 172 36.97 21.56 22.16
C VAL A 172 38.40 21.46 22.70
N ARG A 173 39.23 20.56 22.18
CA ARG A 173 40.63 20.45 22.59
C ARG A 173 41.44 21.69 22.24
N LYS A 174 41.22 22.31 21.07
CA LYS A 174 41.85 23.58 20.70
C LYS A 174 41.45 24.74 21.63
N ALA A 175 40.17 24.81 22.02
CA ALA A 175 39.67 25.83 22.93
C ALA A 175 40.27 25.69 24.35
N ALA A 176 40.48 24.45 24.82
CA ALA A 176 41.09 24.20 26.13
C ALA A 176 42.61 24.45 26.20
N PHE A 177 43.29 24.64 25.07
CA PHE A 177 44.74 24.91 25.02
C PHE A 177 45.09 26.40 24.91
N VAL A 178 44.10 27.28 24.86
CA VAL A 178 44.27 28.77 24.73
C VAL A 178 44.07 29.48 26.09
N VAL A 179 43.91 28.73 27.18
CA VAL A 179 43.90 29.23 28.54
C VAL A 179 45.19 28.80 29.21
#